data_7ef54d844e4b7df4b4e327e0d71df4fc
#
_entry.id   7ef54d844e4b7df4b4e327e0d71df4fc
#
_cell.length_a   1.000
_cell.length_b   1.000
_cell.length_c   1.000
_cell.angle_alpha   90.00
_cell.angle_beta   90.00
_cell.angle_gamma   90.00
#
_symmetry.space_group_name_H-M   'P 1'
#
loop_
_entity.id
_entity.type
_entity.pdbx_description
1 polymer ?
#
loop_
_entity_poly.entity_id
_entity_poly.type
_entity_poly.pdbx_seq_one_letter_code
_entity_poly.pdbx_strand_id
1 'polypeptide(L)'
;MKKAIGCVFLLLAIPALLGMGSLQGPATPEKIPIPVKKYFAVYVDQTDVITECSEASIEGTTFLEGKRGEGTYTISFDNIDQVSFRVNAEQLIGLVKLRDGGTSELTLNKTQKAYGQTKYGTFQIKMADLKKLVIRTGVQR
;
A
#
# COMPACT_ATOMS: atom_id res chain seq x y z
N MET A 1 -13.64 -57.60 -16.96
CA MET A 1 -13.86 -57.21 -16.84
C MET A 1 -14.01 -56.58 -15.96
N LYS A 2 -14.25 -56.48 -15.76
CA LYS A 2 -14.57 -55.97 -15.13
C LYS A 2 -13.93 -55.20 -14.48
N LYS A 3 -13.60 -54.97 -14.45
CA LYS A 3 -13.05 -54.28 -14.05
C LYS A 3 -13.16 -53.20 -13.91
N ALA A 4 -13.26 -52.77 -14.26
CA ALA A 4 -13.37 -51.67 -14.42
C ALA A 4 -13.82 -51.11 -13.54
N ILE A 5 -14.24 -51.15 -13.22
CA ILE A 5 -14.77 -50.65 -12.53
C ILE A 5 -14.18 -50.00 -11.57
N GLY A 6 -13.78 -50.16 -11.28
CA GLY A 6 -13.39 -49.63 -10.36
C GLY A 6 -12.95 -48.45 -10.48
N CYS A 7 -12.67 -48.22 -11.02
CA CYS A 7 -12.16 -47.05 -11.15
C CYS A 7 -12.84 -46.14 -10.81
N VAL A 8 -13.45 -46.13 -10.76
CA VAL A 8 -14.12 -45.20 -10.58
C VAL A 8 -13.98 -44.64 -9.43
N PHE A 9 -13.92 -44.89 -8.86
CA PHE A 9 -13.99 -44.26 -7.94
C PHE A 9 -13.26 -43.41 -7.54
N LEU A 10 -12.86 -43.47 -7.80
CA LEU A 10 -12.14 -42.74 -7.47
C LEU A 10 -12.30 -41.59 -7.52
N LEU A 11 -12.62 -41.32 -8.06
CA LEU A 11 -12.75 -40.18 -8.31
C LEU A 11 -13.28 -39.53 -7.43
N LEU A 12 -13.80 -39.70 -7.11
CA LEU A 12 -14.41 -39.05 -6.40
C LEU A 12 -13.82 -38.50 -5.41
N ALA A 13 -13.45 -38.80 -5.21
CA ALA A 13 -12.89 -38.41 -4.13
C ALA A 13 -12.41 -37.15 -4.28
N ILE A 14 -11.95 -37.02 -5.09
CA ILE A 14 -11.42 -35.92 -5.39
C ILE A 14 -12.13 -34.84 -5.04
N PRO A 15 -13.02 -34.76 -5.47
CA PRO A 15 -13.74 -33.63 -5.32
C PRO A 15 -13.67 -33.18 -3.98
N ALA A 16 -13.84 -33.89 -3.35
CA ALA A 16 -13.83 -33.53 -2.14
C ALA A 16 -12.88 -32.56 -1.84
N LEU A 17 -12.17 -32.80 -2.04
CA LEU A 17 -11.27 -32.01 -1.64
C LEU A 17 -11.36 -30.84 -1.88
N LEU A 18 -11.71 -30.66 -2.54
CA LEU A 18 -11.68 -29.47 -2.85
C LEU A 18 -12.30 -28.75 -2.08
N GLY A 19 -13.01 -28.92 -1.85
CA GLY A 19 -13.73 -28.09 -1.24
C GLY A 19 -13.05 -27.48 -0.22
N MET A 20 -12.65 -27.74 0.07
CA MET A 20 -12.15 -27.19 0.94
C MET A 20 -11.55 -26.20 0.99
N GLY A 21 -11.20 -26.06 0.82
CA GLY A 21 -10.51 -25.17 0.98
C GLY A 21 -10.99 -24.02 0.86
N SER A 22 -11.21 -23.71 0.34
CA SER A 22 -11.65 -22.63 0.02
C SER A 22 -12.24 -22.07 0.91
N LEU A 23 -12.45 -22.25 1.37
CA LEU A 23 -13.04 -21.72 2.03
C LEU A 23 -12.51 -20.93 2.79
N GLN A 24 -12.03 -20.44 2.69
CA GLN A 24 -11.60 -19.62 3.30
C GLN A 24 -12.37 -18.95 3.62
N GLY A 25 -12.97 -19.05 3.52
CA GLY A 25 -13.84 -18.56 4.03
C GLY A 25 -14.31 -17.32 4.05
N PRO A 26 -14.98 -16.95 4.94
CA PRO A 26 -15.64 -15.79 4.95
C PRO A 26 -14.73 -14.72 4.86
N ALA A 27 -15.11 -13.81 4.22
CA ALA A 27 -14.33 -12.68 4.07
C ALA A 27 -14.22 -12.03 5.37
N THR A 28 -13.06 -11.88 5.84
CA THR A 28 -12.89 -11.05 6.98
C THR A 28 -12.67 -9.67 6.46
N PRO A 29 -13.04 -8.68 7.22
CA PRO A 29 -12.78 -7.32 6.82
C PRO A 29 -11.30 -7.14 6.65
N GLU A 30 -10.95 -6.44 5.63
CA GLU A 30 -9.58 -6.19 5.36
C GLU A 30 -8.99 -5.40 6.50
N LYS A 31 -7.87 -5.83 6.99
CA LYS A 31 -7.21 -5.12 8.05
C LYS A 31 -6.43 -3.96 7.52
N ILE A 32 -6.53 -2.83 8.18
CA ILE A 32 -5.76 -1.67 7.81
C ILE A 32 -4.41 -1.76 8.50
N PRO A 33 -3.33 -1.68 7.76
CA PRO A 33 -2.01 -1.79 8.36
C PRO A 33 -1.75 -0.64 9.31
N ILE A 34 -1.15 -0.95 10.45
CA ILE A 34 -0.79 0.06 11.43
C ILE A 34 0.71 0.04 11.58
N PRO A 35 1.37 1.15 11.33
CA PRO A 35 2.83 1.18 11.41
C PRO A 35 3.31 1.16 12.85
N VAL A 36 4.52 0.67 13.03
CA VAL A 36 5.14 0.66 14.34
C VAL A 36 5.49 2.08 14.76
N LYS A 37 6.05 2.85 13.84
CA LYS A 37 6.43 4.21 14.12
C LYS A 37 5.34 5.14 13.63
N LYS A 38 5.02 6.14 14.42
CA LYS A 38 3.85 6.96 14.13
C LYS A 38 4.26 8.33 13.64
N TYR A 39 3.72 8.70 12.49
CA TYR A 39 3.99 9.99 11.87
C TYR A 39 2.67 10.69 11.56
N PHE A 40 2.70 12.01 11.62
CA PHE A 40 1.60 12.79 11.08
C PHE A 40 1.87 13.04 9.62
N ALA A 41 0.85 13.05 8.84
CA ALA A 41 0.99 13.35 7.43
C ALA A 41 -0.22 14.12 6.94
N VAL A 42 -0.01 14.87 5.88
CA VAL A 42 -1.09 15.56 5.20
C VAL A 42 -1.15 14.99 3.81
N TYR A 43 -2.29 14.44 3.45
CA TYR A 43 -2.51 13.90 2.12
C TYR A 43 -3.36 14.89 1.33
N VAL A 44 -2.92 15.22 0.13
CA VAL A 44 -3.68 16.05 -0.78
C VAL A 44 -3.96 15.21 -2.01
N ASP A 45 -5.22 15.05 -2.37
CA ASP A 45 -5.55 14.19 -3.50
C ASP A 45 -5.66 15.02 -4.79
N GLN A 46 -5.98 14.34 -5.88
CA GLN A 46 -6.01 15.00 -7.17
C GLN A 46 -7.11 16.04 -7.30
N THR A 47 -8.09 16.02 -6.39
CA THR A 47 -9.13 17.03 -6.39
C THR A 47 -8.87 18.11 -5.35
N ASP A 48 -7.64 18.15 -4.82
CA ASP A 48 -7.19 19.14 -3.86
C ASP A 48 -7.87 19.05 -2.49
N VAL A 49 -8.41 17.89 -2.18
CA VAL A 49 -8.95 17.68 -0.84
C VAL A 49 -7.80 17.31 0.09
N ILE A 50 -7.76 17.97 1.22
CA ILE A 50 -6.68 17.83 2.17
C ILE A 50 -7.16 17.02 3.36
N THR A 51 -6.43 15.96 3.70
CA THR A 51 -6.76 15.13 4.84
C THR A 51 -5.54 15.01 5.73
N GLU A 52 -5.69 15.40 6.99
CA GLU A 52 -4.61 15.31 7.96
C GLU A 52 -4.78 14.03 8.75
N CYS A 53 -3.72 13.28 8.87
CA CYS A 53 -3.77 11.98 9.50
C CYS A 53 -2.64 11.79 10.48
N SER A 54 -2.86 10.95 11.47
CA SER A 54 -1.79 10.41 12.27
C SER A 54 -1.56 8.99 11.82
N GLU A 55 -0.51 8.37 12.31
CA GLU A 55 -0.17 6.98 11.99
C GLU A 55 -0.13 6.75 10.49
N ALA A 56 0.49 7.67 9.80
CA ALA A 56 0.57 7.60 8.34
C ALA A 56 1.48 6.46 7.91
N SER A 57 1.11 5.79 6.85
CA SER A 57 1.93 4.70 6.33
C SER A 57 1.64 4.50 4.85
N ILE A 58 2.54 3.78 4.19
CA ILE A 58 2.32 3.30 2.84
C ILE A 58 2.36 1.79 2.96
N GLU A 59 1.23 1.14 2.77
CA GLU A 59 1.10 -0.31 2.94
C GLU A 59 1.61 -0.74 4.32
N GLY A 60 1.41 0.09 5.33
CA GLY A 60 1.83 -0.24 6.68
C GLY A 60 3.27 0.09 7.01
N THR A 61 4.03 0.58 6.04
CA THR A 61 5.44 0.90 6.28
C THR A 61 5.61 2.40 6.38
N THR A 62 6.70 2.82 7.00
CA THR A 62 7.00 4.23 7.15
C THR A 62 8.21 4.61 6.32
N PHE A 63 8.23 4.11 5.12
CA PHE A 63 9.23 4.51 4.14
C PHE A 63 8.56 4.52 2.78
N LEU A 64 9.18 5.24 1.86
CA LEU A 64 8.72 5.29 0.49
C LEU A 64 9.72 4.51 -0.34
N GLU A 65 9.23 3.61 -1.16
CA GLU A 65 10.10 2.81 -1.99
C GLU A 65 9.76 3.05 -3.44
N GLY A 66 10.76 3.25 -4.27
CA GLY A 66 10.53 3.46 -5.69
C GLY A 66 11.78 3.16 -6.47
N LYS A 67 11.63 3.23 -7.77
CA LYS A 67 12.74 2.96 -8.66
C LYS A 67 13.44 4.24 -9.04
N ARG A 68 14.74 4.18 -9.03
CA ARG A 68 15.56 5.26 -9.54
C ARG A 68 16.49 4.63 -10.55
N GLY A 69 16.16 4.81 -11.84
CA GLY A 69 16.87 4.07 -12.85
C GLY A 69 16.61 2.59 -12.68
N GLU A 70 17.63 1.79 -12.66
CA GLU A 70 17.48 0.36 -12.48
C GLU A 70 17.47 -0.05 -11.02
N GLY A 71 17.74 0.87 -10.13
CA GLY A 71 17.85 0.54 -8.72
C GLY A 71 16.58 0.84 -7.95
N THR A 72 16.47 0.26 -6.78
CA THR A 72 15.36 0.52 -5.89
C THR A 72 15.85 1.38 -4.74
N TYR A 73 15.11 2.43 -4.46
CA TYR A 73 15.47 3.37 -3.42
C TYR A 73 14.41 3.31 -2.35
N THR A 74 14.82 3.13 -1.11
CA THR A 74 13.89 3.10 0.01
C THR A 74 14.25 4.25 0.94
N ILE A 75 13.34 5.17 1.12
CA ILE A 75 13.61 6.39 1.89
C ILE A 75 12.68 6.42 3.10
N SER A 76 13.28 6.46 4.28
CA SER A 76 12.50 6.53 5.50
C SER A 76 11.72 7.83 5.58
N PHE A 77 10.53 7.78 6.15
CA PHE A 77 9.75 8.99 6.38
C PHE A 77 10.53 10.01 7.21
N ASP A 78 11.49 9.55 8.02
CA ASP A 78 12.31 10.48 8.79
C ASP A 78 13.05 11.45 7.90
N ASN A 79 13.32 11.07 6.68
CA ASN A 79 14.12 11.89 5.77
C ASN A 79 13.29 12.62 4.74
N ILE A 80 11.97 12.47 4.79
CA ILE A 80 11.10 13.04 3.77
C ILE A 80 10.36 14.25 4.30
N ASP A 81 10.44 15.34 3.55
CA ASP A 81 9.65 16.51 3.86
C ASP A 81 8.31 16.41 3.13
N GLN A 82 8.36 16.18 1.83
CA GLN A 82 7.13 16.00 1.09
C GLN A 82 7.39 15.26 -0.20
N VAL A 83 6.34 14.73 -0.78
CA VAL A 83 6.40 14.04 -2.06
C VAL A 83 5.31 14.64 -2.93
N SER A 84 5.68 15.00 -4.15
CA SER A 84 4.72 15.46 -5.14
C SER A 84 4.54 14.35 -6.16
N PHE A 85 3.31 14.06 -6.53
CA PHE A 85 3.01 12.93 -7.40
C PHE A 85 2.52 13.41 -8.75
N ARG A 86 2.90 12.73 -9.79
CA ARG A 86 2.35 13.00 -11.10
C ARG A 86 2.37 11.71 -11.91
N VAL A 87 1.51 11.63 -12.89
CA VAL A 87 1.47 10.48 -13.77
C VAL A 87 2.10 10.89 -15.09
N ASN A 88 3.03 10.08 -15.57
CA ASN A 88 3.70 10.35 -16.82
C ASN A 88 3.80 9.04 -17.57
N ALA A 89 3.13 8.97 -18.73
CA ALA A 89 3.16 7.77 -19.56
C ALA A 89 2.76 6.53 -18.73
N GLU A 90 1.68 6.67 -18.00
CA GLU A 90 1.14 5.59 -17.19
C GLU A 90 2.01 5.18 -16.02
N GLN A 91 3.06 5.90 -15.76
CA GLN A 91 3.88 5.65 -14.60
C GLN A 91 3.59 6.70 -13.55
N LEU A 92 3.62 6.28 -12.29
CA LEU A 92 3.44 7.21 -11.19
C LEU A 92 4.82 7.68 -10.77
N ILE A 93 5.05 8.98 -10.85
CA ILE A 93 6.33 9.56 -10.51
C ILE A 93 6.18 10.34 -9.22
N GLY A 94 7.10 10.13 -8.30
CA GLY A 94 7.13 10.90 -7.07
C GLY A 94 8.38 11.75 -7.02
N LEU A 95 8.20 13.04 -6.85
CA LEU A 95 9.33 13.92 -6.61
C LEU A 95 9.43 14.09 -5.11
N VAL A 96 10.47 13.53 -4.53
CA VAL A 96 10.65 13.50 -3.08
C VAL A 96 11.53 14.67 -2.68
N LYS A 97 11.01 15.49 -1.78
CA LYS A 97 11.81 16.57 -1.22
C LYS A 97 12.27 16.10 0.14
N LEU A 98 13.58 16.06 0.32
CA LEU A 98 14.16 15.53 1.53
C LEU A 98 14.33 16.63 2.56
N ARG A 99 14.42 16.24 3.82
CA ARG A 99 14.52 17.23 4.88
C ARG A 99 15.79 18.03 4.83
N ASP A 100 16.85 17.46 4.26
CA ASP A 100 18.09 18.20 4.16
C ASP A 100 18.11 19.13 2.94
N GLY A 101 17.02 19.20 2.21
CA GLY A 101 16.94 20.09 1.07
C GLY A 101 17.15 19.43 -0.27
N GLY A 102 17.60 18.20 -0.28
CA GLY A 102 17.81 17.47 -1.53
C GLY A 102 16.51 17.01 -2.12
N THR A 103 16.55 16.56 -3.37
CA THR A 103 15.38 16.01 -4.03
C THR A 103 15.76 14.73 -4.72
N SER A 104 14.77 13.89 -4.93
CA SER A 104 14.98 12.64 -5.64
C SER A 104 13.70 12.30 -6.38
N GLU A 105 13.82 11.86 -7.61
CA GLU A 105 12.65 11.50 -8.40
C GLU A 105 12.61 9.99 -8.50
N LEU A 106 11.48 9.41 -8.16
CA LEU A 106 11.31 7.96 -8.15
C LEU A 106 10.09 7.56 -8.95
N THR A 107 10.16 6.39 -9.53
CA THR A 107 8.98 5.77 -10.15
C THR A 107 8.37 4.89 -9.10
N LEU A 108 7.12 5.15 -8.77
CA LEU A 108 6.44 4.51 -7.67
C LEU A 108 5.47 3.45 -8.15
N ASN A 109 5.07 2.58 -7.23
CA ASN A 109 4.11 1.54 -7.52
C ASN A 109 2.70 2.12 -7.33
N LYS A 110 1.98 2.30 -8.42
CA LYS A 110 0.70 2.98 -8.35
C LYS A 110 -0.41 2.11 -7.76
N THR A 111 -0.16 0.84 -7.51
CA THR A 111 -1.17 0.00 -6.89
C THR A 111 -1.12 0.04 -5.38
N GLN A 112 -0.11 0.66 -4.81
CA GLN A 112 -0.01 0.74 -3.36
C GLN A 112 -0.97 1.78 -2.82
N LYS A 113 -1.28 1.63 -1.54
CA LYS A 113 -2.19 2.54 -0.84
C LYS A 113 -1.49 3.17 0.34
N ALA A 114 -1.87 4.40 0.61
CA ALA A 114 -1.43 5.10 1.79
C ALA A 114 -2.56 5.09 2.80
N TYR A 115 -2.22 5.04 4.07
CA TYR A 115 -3.19 4.93 5.15
C TYR A 115 -2.90 5.95 6.23
N GLY A 116 -3.90 6.26 7.02
CA GLY A 116 -3.73 7.11 8.18
C GLY A 116 -4.96 7.04 9.07
N GLN A 117 -4.85 7.67 10.23
CA GLN A 117 -5.96 7.71 11.17
C GLN A 117 -6.40 9.15 11.34
N THR A 118 -7.70 9.36 11.33
CA THR A 118 -8.27 10.67 11.63
C THR A 118 -9.09 10.51 12.89
N LYS A 119 -9.61 11.61 13.42
CA LYS A 119 -10.40 11.51 14.62
C LYS A 119 -11.71 10.78 14.36
N TYR A 120 -12.11 10.63 13.12
CA TYR A 120 -13.39 9.98 12.81
C TYR A 120 -13.24 8.60 12.22
N GLY A 121 -12.05 8.17 11.91
CA GLY A 121 -11.86 6.84 11.34
C GLY A 121 -10.59 6.73 10.54
N THR A 122 -10.47 5.64 9.86
CA THR A 122 -9.27 5.34 9.07
C THR A 122 -9.42 5.89 7.67
N PHE A 123 -8.37 6.53 7.20
CA PHE A 123 -8.34 7.08 5.85
C PHE A 123 -7.41 6.22 5.00
N GLN A 124 -7.81 5.92 3.78
CA GLN A 124 -6.91 5.25 2.86
C GLN A 124 -7.09 5.84 1.48
N ILE A 125 -6.03 5.86 0.71
CA ILE A 125 -6.05 6.43 -0.61
C ILE A 125 -5.00 5.72 -1.46
N LYS A 126 -5.33 5.48 -2.72
CA LYS A 126 -4.34 4.91 -3.62
C LYS A 126 -3.24 5.92 -3.87
N MET A 127 -2.01 5.45 -3.97
CA MET A 127 -0.91 6.34 -4.26
C MET A 127 -1.15 7.09 -5.58
N ALA A 128 -1.79 6.43 -6.53
CA ALA A 128 -2.03 7.05 -7.83
C ALA A 128 -3.04 8.20 -7.75
N ASP A 129 -3.81 8.27 -6.66
CA ASP A 129 -4.79 9.34 -6.51
C ASP A 129 -4.26 10.51 -5.69
N LEU A 130 -3.03 10.42 -5.24
CA LEU A 130 -2.42 11.48 -4.47
C LEU A 130 -1.80 12.54 -5.37
N LYS A 131 -1.89 13.77 -4.92
CA LYS A 131 -1.22 14.87 -5.57
C LYS A 131 0.01 15.25 -4.75
N LYS A 132 -0.11 15.17 -3.44
CA LYS A 132 0.98 15.54 -2.55
C LYS A 132 0.86 14.82 -1.22
N LEU A 133 1.98 14.50 -0.65
CA LEU A 133 2.06 13.92 0.69
C LEU A 133 3.08 14.74 1.46
N VAL A 134 2.69 15.26 2.62
CA VAL A 134 3.61 16.01 3.47
C VAL A 134 3.78 15.22 4.75
N ILE A 135 5.03 14.93 5.12
CA ILE A 135 5.32 14.23 6.35
C ILE A 135 5.70 15.29 7.38
N ARG A 136 4.96 15.35 8.48
CA ARG A 136 5.29 16.30 9.51
C ARG A 136 6.40 15.75 10.37
N THR A 137 7.25 16.64 10.80
CA THR A 137 8.31 16.18 11.69
C THR A 137 7.69 15.86 12.99
N GLY A 138 8.33 15.34 13.85
CA GLY A 138 7.79 15.10 15.13
C GLY A 138 6.97 13.85 15.09
N VAL A 139 7.45 12.88 15.76
CA VAL A 139 6.76 11.63 15.84
C VAL A 139 5.66 11.78 16.84
N GLN A 140 4.53 11.20 16.52
CA GLN A 140 3.44 11.23 17.40
C GLN A 140 3.69 10.41 18.63
N ARG A 141 3.28 10.84 19.77
CA ARG A 141 3.50 10.07 20.97
C ARG A 141 2.31 9.45 21.53
#